data_66606b07bf662db375d05b3c8ad5c4df
#
_entry.id   66606b07bf662db375d05b3c8ad5c4df
#
_cell.length_a   1.000
_cell.length_b   1.000
_cell.length_c   1.000
_cell.angle_alpha   90.00
_cell.angle_beta   90.00
_cell.angle_gamma   90.00
#
_symmetry.space_group_name_H-M   'P 1'
#
loop_
_entity.id
_entity.type
_entity.pdbx_description
1 polymer ?
#
loop_
_entity_poly.entity_id
_entity_poly.type
_entity_poly.pdbx_seq_one_letter_code
_entity_poly.pdbx_strand_id
1 'polypeptide(L)'
;MLQGYRVFDADAHGSINPSMWEDLPEPFRARRPRPVTIHDDAGLGNFNAGWLIEGSLEPHALGPGAQQANTPRNVLVEFGANTSREHCSIGSMTLNDPTARLADMDRMGFDAQMIFPSTLYAHMTNDPEYEAALCRAYNRYVAKQCAANPLRLKWSGLLPLREPREGLIAIEEMQRLGARAAVVFGTAGDRLLSDSSFVSIWNEFAKTKLPLCVHMGMSYPPLAQLGRSIYDGHIIGMSLPAQLAFMAIVGHRMLDRYQELKVAFLEFGAEWIFYMVSRMDHYLPLDRGAHPFGLSMPNAADLPRASIRDYVKSSRIFMAAEADDRMLGQLFDLIGEDHVLFSSDFPHGEGRDNAALEILERQDISATQKRKLLYDNTVRFFGAP
;
A
#
# COMPACT_ATOMS: atom_id res chain seq x y z
N MET A 1 -21.12 12.09 4.14
CA MET A 1 -22.13 11.24 3.42
C MET A 1 -22.37 11.76 2.02
N LEU A 2 -22.33 10.90 1.02
CA LEU A 2 -22.54 11.23 -0.39
C LEU A 2 -23.84 10.57 -0.88
N GLN A 3 -24.83 11.35 -1.32
CA GLN A 3 -26.15 10.86 -1.79
C GLN A 3 -26.82 9.83 -0.86
N GLY A 4 -26.66 10.00 0.46
CA GLY A 4 -27.23 9.10 1.47
C GLY A 4 -26.33 7.89 1.83
N TYR A 5 -25.20 7.69 1.14
CA TYR A 5 -24.22 6.65 1.48
C TYR A 5 -23.12 7.22 2.40
N ARG A 6 -22.69 6.41 3.34
CA ARG A 6 -21.44 6.66 4.07
C ARG A 6 -20.27 6.23 3.20
N VAL A 7 -19.13 6.95 3.31
CA VAL A 7 -17.91 6.64 2.56
C VAL A 7 -16.72 6.57 3.52
N PHE A 8 -16.11 5.41 3.63
CA PHE A 8 -14.85 5.20 4.31
C PHE A 8 -13.82 4.72 3.27
N ASP A 9 -13.02 5.66 2.82
CA ASP A 9 -11.98 5.45 1.85
C ASP A 9 -10.86 4.58 2.47
N ALA A 10 -10.65 3.40 1.88
CA ALA A 10 -9.71 2.41 2.39
C ALA A 10 -8.26 2.69 1.97
N ASP A 11 -8.05 3.64 1.06
CA ASP A 11 -6.73 3.94 0.51
C ASP A 11 -6.63 5.41 0.10
N ALA A 12 -6.01 6.18 0.98
CA ALA A 12 -5.66 7.57 0.77
C ALA A 12 -4.25 7.83 1.31
N HIS A 13 -3.59 8.88 0.84
CA HIS A 13 -2.17 9.05 1.07
C HIS A 13 -1.78 10.32 1.82
N GLY A 14 -0.62 10.22 2.51
CA GLY A 14 0.10 11.35 3.06
C GLY A 14 1.51 11.42 2.45
N SER A 15 1.78 12.43 1.62
CA SER A 15 3.08 12.64 1.00
C SER A 15 4.14 12.99 2.04
N ILE A 16 5.37 12.55 1.80
CA ILE A 16 6.49 12.92 2.65
C ILE A 16 6.77 14.42 2.60
N ASN A 17 7.24 14.95 3.72
CA ASN A 17 7.63 16.35 3.88
C ASN A 17 8.76 16.46 4.92
N PRO A 18 9.48 17.60 4.98
CA PRO A 18 10.62 17.75 5.87
C PRO A 18 10.30 17.55 7.35
N SER A 19 9.11 17.89 7.81
CA SER A 19 8.73 17.74 9.22
C SER A 19 8.61 16.28 9.69
N MET A 20 8.50 15.33 8.78
CA MET A 20 8.58 13.89 9.14
C MET A 20 9.92 13.51 9.75
N TRP A 21 10.99 14.22 9.39
CA TRP A 21 12.35 13.90 9.77
C TRP A 21 12.86 14.63 11.01
N GLU A 22 12.04 15.46 11.63
CA GLU A 22 12.41 16.20 12.84
C GLU A 22 12.75 15.27 14.02
N ASP A 23 12.04 14.15 14.12
CA ASP A 23 12.19 13.16 15.19
C ASP A 23 13.14 12.01 14.84
N LEU A 24 13.93 12.12 13.76
CA LEU A 24 14.96 11.12 13.49
C LEU A 24 16.05 11.15 14.56
N PRO A 25 16.41 9.98 15.14
CA PRO A 25 17.50 9.90 16.12
C PRO A 25 18.87 10.09 15.46
N GLU A 26 19.85 10.52 16.26
CA GLU A 26 21.27 10.42 15.84
C GLU A 26 21.70 8.92 15.74
N PRO A 27 22.53 8.52 14.75
CA PRO A 27 23.21 9.37 13.78
C PRO A 27 22.39 9.67 12.51
N PHE A 28 21.15 9.21 12.40
CA PHE A 28 20.34 9.26 11.17
C PHE A 28 19.86 10.67 10.82
N ARG A 29 19.79 11.58 11.82
CA ARG A 29 19.39 12.99 11.58
C ARG A 29 20.28 13.69 10.56
N ALA A 30 21.58 13.44 10.57
CA ALA A 30 22.50 14.01 9.60
C ALA A 30 22.26 13.48 8.16
N ARG A 31 21.70 12.27 8.05
CA ARG A 31 21.38 11.57 6.78
C ARG A 31 19.92 11.77 6.33
N ARG A 32 19.14 12.60 7.03
CA ARG A 32 17.71 12.76 6.73
C ARG A 32 17.45 13.05 5.25
N PRO A 33 16.34 12.59 4.70
CA PRO A 33 15.94 12.90 3.34
C PRO A 33 15.92 14.42 3.09
N ARG A 34 16.40 14.86 1.94
CA ARG A 34 16.46 16.29 1.55
C ARG A 34 15.78 16.48 0.20
N PRO A 35 14.97 17.53 0.03
CA PRO A 35 14.48 17.87 -1.28
C PRO A 35 15.65 18.38 -2.15
N VAL A 36 15.66 17.98 -3.41
CA VAL A 36 16.67 18.39 -4.39
C VAL A 36 16.02 18.70 -5.72
N THR A 37 16.60 19.64 -6.46
CA THR A 37 16.30 19.88 -7.88
C THR A 37 17.35 19.23 -8.75
N ILE A 38 16.95 18.80 -9.94
CA ILE A 38 17.80 18.19 -10.96
C ILE A 38 17.77 19.12 -12.17
N HIS A 39 18.90 19.33 -12.84
CA HIS A 39 18.95 20.19 -14.01
C HIS A 39 18.24 19.60 -15.23
N ASP A 40 17.67 20.46 -16.08
CA ASP A 40 16.88 20.07 -17.25
C ASP A 40 17.63 19.21 -18.29
N ASP A 41 18.94 19.39 -18.37
CA ASP A 41 19.84 18.64 -19.25
C ASP A 41 20.02 17.15 -18.83
N ALA A 42 19.53 16.78 -17.67
CA ALA A 42 19.50 15.38 -17.24
C ALA A 42 18.47 14.51 -18.00
N GLY A 43 17.70 15.07 -18.94
CA GLY A 43 16.72 14.34 -19.75
C GLY A 43 15.48 13.90 -18.98
N LEU A 44 15.21 14.49 -17.84
CA LEU A 44 14.15 14.09 -16.90
C LEU A 44 12.86 14.92 -17.05
N GLY A 45 12.81 15.87 -18.00
CA GLY A 45 11.63 16.72 -18.24
C GLY A 45 11.58 17.96 -17.34
N ASN A 46 10.44 18.67 -17.38
CA ASN A 46 10.28 19.99 -16.75
C ASN A 46 10.10 19.98 -15.22
N PHE A 47 9.91 18.81 -14.61
CA PHE A 47 9.76 18.66 -13.15
C PHE A 47 10.97 17.93 -12.61
N ASN A 48 11.94 18.70 -12.18
CA ASN A 48 13.26 18.19 -11.81
C ASN A 48 13.48 18.29 -10.31
N ALA A 49 12.58 17.72 -9.52
CA ALA A 49 12.72 17.66 -8.07
C ALA A 49 12.40 16.26 -7.54
N GLY A 50 12.98 15.93 -6.41
CA GLY A 50 12.77 14.66 -5.71
C GLY A 50 13.39 14.71 -4.32
N TRP A 51 13.37 13.59 -3.65
CA TRP A 51 14.00 13.40 -2.35
C TRP A 51 15.35 12.69 -2.53
N LEU A 52 16.41 13.30 -2.04
CA LEU A 52 17.70 12.64 -1.94
C LEU A 52 17.74 11.84 -0.63
N ILE A 53 17.79 10.51 -0.76
CA ILE A 53 17.89 9.57 0.36
C ILE A 53 19.17 8.75 0.15
N GLU A 54 20.18 8.98 0.99
CA GLU A 54 21.46 8.26 0.98
C GLU A 54 22.15 8.18 -0.40
N GLY A 55 22.10 9.27 -1.14
CA GLY A 55 22.71 9.34 -2.48
C GLY A 55 21.84 8.84 -3.62
N SER A 56 20.66 8.27 -3.30
CA SER A 56 19.66 7.88 -4.27
C SER A 56 18.55 8.91 -4.36
N LEU A 57 18.05 9.15 -5.58
CA LEU A 57 16.91 10.01 -5.81
C LEU A 57 15.62 9.20 -5.70
N GLU A 58 14.70 9.68 -4.85
CA GLU A 58 13.36 9.12 -4.71
C GLU A 58 12.31 10.12 -5.24
N PRO A 59 11.35 9.69 -6.03
CA PRO A 59 11.23 8.32 -6.58
C PRO A 59 12.37 7.97 -7.52
N HIS A 60 12.70 6.67 -7.60
CA HIS A 60 13.75 6.18 -8.49
C HIS A 60 13.51 6.56 -9.94
N ALA A 61 14.60 6.87 -10.65
CA ALA A 61 14.55 7.09 -12.09
C ALA A 61 14.25 5.78 -12.81
N LEU A 62 13.07 5.69 -13.42
CA LEU A 62 12.63 4.57 -14.24
C LEU A 62 12.79 4.84 -15.74
N GLY A 63 13.67 5.77 -16.09
CA GLY A 63 13.88 6.23 -17.45
C GLY A 63 13.40 7.67 -17.68
N PRO A 64 13.51 8.19 -18.90
CA PRO A 64 13.13 9.57 -19.22
C PRO A 64 11.68 9.88 -18.82
N GLY A 65 11.48 10.96 -18.07
CA GLY A 65 10.16 11.41 -17.61
C GLY A 65 9.64 10.75 -16.33
N ALA A 66 10.33 9.72 -15.79
CA ALA A 66 9.88 9.03 -14.58
C ALA A 66 9.80 9.96 -13.36
N GLN A 67 10.82 10.79 -13.16
CA GLN A 67 10.81 11.78 -12.08
C GLN A 67 9.72 12.81 -12.25
N GLN A 68 9.44 13.22 -13.47
CA GLN A 68 8.38 14.18 -13.77
C GLN A 68 7.01 13.71 -13.28
N ALA A 69 6.68 12.44 -13.53
CA ALA A 69 5.39 11.88 -13.13
C ALA A 69 5.30 11.66 -11.60
N ASN A 70 6.41 11.29 -10.96
CA ASN A 70 6.44 10.90 -9.56
C ASN A 70 7.05 11.98 -8.65
N THR A 71 7.44 13.15 -9.15
CA THR A 71 8.00 14.19 -8.28
C THR A 71 6.94 14.66 -7.27
N PRO A 72 7.19 14.53 -5.97
CA PRO A 72 6.25 14.96 -4.95
C PRO A 72 5.95 16.45 -5.08
N ARG A 73 4.68 16.82 -5.15
CA ARG A 73 4.25 18.23 -5.35
C ARG A 73 4.72 19.15 -4.24
N ASN A 74 4.76 18.65 -3.00
CA ASN A 74 5.28 19.39 -1.86
C ASN A 74 6.76 19.76 -2.03
N VAL A 75 7.56 18.92 -2.68
CA VAL A 75 8.95 19.22 -3.03
C VAL A 75 9.01 20.35 -4.07
N LEU A 76 8.18 20.29 -5.10
CA LEU A 76 8.11 21.32 -6.13
C LEU A 76 7.73 22.68 -5.55
N VAL A 77 6.80 22.73 -4.59
CA VAL A 77 6.41 23.99 -3.93
C VAL A 77 7.52 24.58 -3.10
N GLU A 78 8.35 23.79 -2.42
CA GLU A 78 9.54 24.28 -1.71
C GLU A 78 10.52 25.00 -2.65
N PHE A 79 10.52 24.63 -3.93
CA PHE A 79 11.30 25.30 -4.97
C PHE A 79 10.52 26.38 -5.74
N GLY A 80 9.37 26.83 -5.21
CA GLY A 80 8.58 27.92 -5.75
C GLY A 80 7.67 27.55 -6.94
N ALA A 81 7.51 26.27 -7.23
CA ALA A 81 6.61 25.83 -8.29
C ALA A 81 5.15 25.90 -7.83
N ASN A 82 4.26 26.42 -8.67
CA ASN A 82 2.82 26.37 -8.44
C ASN A 82 2.28 25.03 -8.98
N THR A 83 2.24 24.03 -8.14
CA THR A 83 1.89 22.65 -8.50
C THR A 83 0.67 22.14 -7.76
N SER A 84 -0.14 23.02 -7.14
CA SER A 84 -1.40 22.58 -6.52
C SER A 84 -2.29 21.92 -7.56
N ARG A 85 -2.87 20.77 -7.24
CA ARG A 85 -4.12 20.35 -7.87
C ARG A 85 -5.11 21.49 -7.62
N GLU A 86 -5.98 21.74 -8.60
CA GLU A 86 -6.96 22.82 -8.54
C GLU A 86 -7.76 22.86 -7.22
N HIS A 87 -7.83 21.72 -6.52
CA HIS A 87 -8.64 21.53 -5.33
C HIS A 87 -7.93 20.91 -4.12
N CYS A 88 -6.61 20.71 -4.14
CA CYS A 88 -5.88 20.09 -3.03
C CYS A 88 -4.63 20.89 -2.66
N SER A 89 -4.60 21.42 -1.44
CA SER A 89 -3.43 22.16 -0.93
C SER A 89 -2.28 21.21 -0.55
N ILE A 90 -1.06 21.74 -0.52
CA ILE A 90 0.12 21.00 -0.04
C ILE A 90 -0.08 20.53 1.41
N GLY A 91 -0.70 21.36 2.26
CA GLY A 91 -1.00 20.99 3.64
C GLY A 91 -1.92 19.77 3.74
N SER A 92 -2.92 19.67 2.88
CA SER A 92 -3.78 18.50 2.77
C SER A 92 -3.02 17.28 2.25
N MET A 93 -2.24 17.43 1.16
CA MET A 93 -1.46 16.34 0.56
C MET A 93 -0.48 15.70 1.54
N THR A 94 0.20 16.52 2.32
CA THR A 94 1.23 16.09 3.28
C THR A 94 0.69 15.81 4.68
N LEU A 95 -0.61 16.05 4.90
CA LEU A 95 -1.23 16.06 6.24
C LEU A 95 -0.62 17.08 7.21
N ASN A 96 0.22 18.01 6.73
CA ASN A 96 0.80 19.05 7.56
C ASN A 96 -0.27 20.07 8.04
N ASP A 97 -1.39 20.13 7.30
CA ASP A 97 -2.63 20.79 7.70
C ASP A 97 -3.80 19.81 7.68
N PRO A 98 -4.05 19.10 8.79
CA PRO A 98 -5.19 18.19 8.88
C PRO A 98 -6.55 18.86 8.68
N THR A 99 -6.67 20.17 8.94
CA THR A 99 -7.92 20.92 8.72
C THR A 99 -8.21 21.03 7.23
N ALA A 100 -7.19 21.35 6.42
CA ALA A 100 -7.32 21.36 4.97
C ALA A 100 -7.70 19.97 4.43
N ARG A 101 -7.11 18.89 4.99
CA ARG A 101 -7.46 17.51 4.61
C ARG A 101 -8.92 17.19 4.91
N LEU A 102 -9.42 17.58 6.07
CA LEU A 102 -10.83 17.37 6.45
C LEU A 102 -11.77 18.16 5.53
N ALA A 103 -11.40 19.36 5.11
CA ALA A 103 -12.17 20.14 4.15
C ALA A 103 -12.23 19.47 2.76
N ASP A 104 -11.12 18.89 2.29
CA ASP A 104 -11.11 18.10 1.06
C ASP A 104 -12.00 16.86 1.18
N MET A 105 -11.94 16.14 2.30
CA MET A 105 -12.84 15.00 2.57
C MET A 105 -14.32 15.42 2.55
N ASP A 106 -14.66 16.58 3.12
CA ASP A 106 -16.02 17.11 3.08
C ASP A 106 -16.48 17.42 1.65
N ARG A 107 -15.59 18.00 0.84
CA ARG A 107 -15.84 18.29 -0.58
C ARG A 107 -16.07 17.01 -1.38
N MET A 108 -15.32 15.95 -1.13
CA MET A 108 -15.45 14.66 -1.79
C MET A 108 -16.59 13.79 -1.23
N GLY A 109 -17.17 14.17 -0.09
CA GLY A 109 -18.22 13.43 0.60
C GLY A 109 -17.73 12.23 1.41
N PHE A 110 -16.45 12.20 1.80
CA PHE A 110 -15.84 11.12 2.56
C PHE A 110 -16.04 11.30 4.07
N ASP A 111 -16.56 10.28 4.74
CA ASP A 111 -16.77 10.29 6.19
C ASP A 111 -15.46 9.97 6.94
N ALA A 112 -14.63 9.07 6.40
CA ALA A 112 -13.32 8.72 6.96
C ALA A 112 -12.35 8.29 5.85
N GLN A 113 -11.04 8.36 6.16
CA GLN A 113 -9.95 7.88 5.29
C GLN A 113 -8.93 7.08 6.07
N MET A 114 -8.42 6.00 5.45
CA MET A 114 -7.18 5.33 5.85
C MET A 114 -6.02 5.99 5.13
N ILE A 115 -5.02 6.42 5.88
CA ILE A 115 -3.85 7.14 5.35
C ILE A 115 -2.67 6.17 5.23
N PHE A 116 -2.10 6.13 4.04
CA PHE A 116 -0.91 5.36 3.66
C PHE A 116 0.25 6.28 3.30
N PRO A 117 1.51 5.76 3.30
CA PRO A 117 2.65 6.52 2.81
C PRO A 117 2.65 6.62 1.28
N SER A 118 3.04 7.77 0.72
CA SER A 118 3.11 7.95 -0.74
C SER A 118 4.43 7.49 -1.36
N THR A 119 5.56 7.76 -0.75
CA THR A 119 6.89 7.59 -1.39
C THR A 119 7.89 6.82 -0.53
N LEU A 120 7.46 6.31 0.60
CA LEU A 120 8.30 5.48 1.47
C LEU A 120 8.09 4.01 1.11
N TYR A 121 8.74 3.58 0.06
CA TYR A 121 8.72 2.17 -0.37
C TYR A 121 9.70 1.32 0.44
N ALA A 122 9.53 0.01 0.42
CA ALA A 122 10.57 -0.91 0.90
C ALA A 122 11.85 -0.72 0.08
N HIS A 123 13.00 -0.85 0.75
CA HIS A 123 14.33 -0.74 0.12
C HIS A 123 14.72 0.67 -0.34
N MET A 124 14.32 1.68 0.44
CA MET A 124 14.72 3.08 0.19
C MET A 124 16.22 3.33 0.33
N THR A 125 16.92 2.49 1.07
CA THR A 125 18.34 2.60 1.39
C THR A 125 18.96 1.22 1.53
N ASN A 126 20.28 1.11 1.34
CA ASN A 126 21.02 -0.14 1.57
C ASN A 126 21.26 -0.43 3.05
N ASP A 127 20.96 0.52 3.94
CA ASP A 127 21.09 0.42 5.40
C ASP A 127 19.72 0.10 6.05
N PRO A 128 19.47 -1.18 6.46
CA PRO A 128 18.18 -1.56 7.03
C PRO A 128 17.82 -0.84 8.34
N GLU A 129 18.81 -0.46 9.15
CA GLU A 129 18.56 0.29 10.37
C GLU A 129 18.08 1.72 10.06
N TYR A 130 18.69 2.34 9.06
CA TYR A 130 18.26 3.66 8.60
C TYR A 130 16.86 3.60 7.96
N GLU A 131 16.58 2.60 7.12
CA GLU A 131 15.23 2.37 6.58
C GLU A 131 14.19 2.25 7.69
N ALA A 132 14.49 1.44 8.71
CA ALA A 132 13.61 1.28 9.85
C ALA A 132 13.39 2.59 10.63
N ALA A 133 14.44 3.41 10.77
CA ALA A 133 14.32 4.74 11.38
C ALA A 133 13.42 5.67 10.57
N LEU A 134 13.49 5.66 9.24
CA LEU A 134 12.60 6.41 8.36
C LEU A 134 11.13 5.92 8.49
N CYS A 135 10.90 4.61 8.48
CA CYS A 135 9.57 4.03 8.68
C CYS A 135 8.96 4.48 10.03
N ARG A 136 9.73 4.42 11.11
CA ARG A 136 9.27 4.83 12.44
C ARG A 136 9.04 6.34 12.54
N ALA A 137 9.84 7.16 11.84
CA ALA A 137 9.63 8.59 11.78
C ALA A 137 8.30 8.92 11.07
N TYR A 138 8.01 8.27 9.94
CA TYR A 138 6.71 8.34 9.28
C TYR A 138 5.57 7.95 10.24
N ASN A 139 5.68 6.81 10.91
CA ASN A 139 4.63 6.30 11.81
C ASN A 139 4.30 7.32 12.92
N ARG A 140 5.31 7.93 13.53
CA ARG A 140 5.12 8.97 14.54
C ARG A 140 4.49 10.23 13.96
N TYR A 141 4.94 10.65 12.78
CA TYR A 141 4.39 11.82 12.10
C TYR A 141 2.92 11.63 11.76
N VAL A 142 2.57 10.56 11.05
CA VAL A 142 1.18 10.33 10.62
C VAL A 142 0.24 10.14 11.81
N ALA A 143 0.68 9.46 12.86
CA ALA A 143 -0.09 9.32 14.10
C ALA A 143 -0.41 10.68 14.73
N LYS A 144 0.59 11.58 14.79
CA LYS A 144 0.42 12.95 15.30
C LYS A 144 -0.59 13.75 14.47
N GLN A 145 -0.49 13.68 13.13
CA GLN A 145 -1.39 14.42 12.25
C GLN A 145 -2.83 13.88 12.31
N CYS A 146 -2.99 12.57 12.27
CA CYS A 146 -4.31 11.93 12.34
C CYS A 146 -4.99 12.12 13.72
N ALA A 147 -4.25 12.39 14.78
CA ALA A 147 -4.80 12.72 16.09
C ALA A 147 -5.63 14.01 16.11
N ALA A 148 -5.52 14.88 15.10
CA ALA A 148 -6.35 16.07 14.96
C ALA A 148 -7.85 15.73 14.79
N ASN A 149 -8.16 14.60 14.16
CA ASN A 149 -9.53 14.06 14.11
C ASN A 149 -9.49 12.52 14.00
N PRO A 150 -9.32 11.81 15.10
CA PRO A 150 -9.14 10.36 15.09
C PRO A 150 -10.40 9.58 14.72
N LEU A 151 -11.56 10.23 14.58
CA LEU A 151 -12.76 9.60 14.04
C LEU A 151 -12.76 9.56 12.51
N ARG A 152 -12.10 10.51 11.85
CA ARG A 152 -12.12 10.63 10.40
C ARG A 152 -10.79 10.30 9.72
N LEU A 153 -9.67 10.55 10.38
CA LEU A 153 -8.33 10.26 9.90
C LEU A 153 -7.78 9.04 10.62
N LYS A 154 -7.66 7.94 9.91
CA LYS A 154 -7.05 6.70 10.35
C LYS A 154 -5.73 6.53 9.63
N TRP A 155 -4.83 5.72 10.15
CA TRP A 155 -3.53 5.55 9.53
C TRP A 155 -3.03 4.11 9.62
N SER A 156 -2.23 3.74 8.64
CA SER A 156 -1.45 2.51 8.58
C SER A 156 0.01 2.79 8.95
N GLY A 157 0.60 1.89 9.71
CA GLY A 157 2.01 1.99 10.07
C GLY A 157 2.91 1.20 9.13
N LEU A 158 4.00 1.81 8.67
CA LEU A 158 5.06 1.10 7.94
C LEU A 158 5.73 0.09 8.85
N LEU A 159 5.79 -1.18 8.40
CA LEU A 159 6.44 -2.28 9.11
C LEU A 159 7.80 -2.58 8.46
N PRO A 160 8.93 -2.18 9.07
CA PRO A 160 10.26 -2.46 8.53
C PRO A 160 10.61 -3.93 8.73
N LEU A 161 10.63 -4.70 7.63
CA LEU A 161 10.90 -6.13 7.67
C LEU A 161 12.41 -6.46 7.59
N ARG A 162 13.19 -5.59 6.95
CA ARG A 162 14.62 -5.87 6.67
C ARG A 162 15.50 -5.87 7.92
N GLU A 163 15.05 -5.20 8.99
CA GLU A 163 15.69 -5.22 10.30
C GLU A 163 14.71 -5.76 11.35
N PRO A 164 14.76 -7.07 11.67
CA PRO A 164 13.77 -7.71 12.54
C PRO A 164 13.61 -7.09 13.93
N ARG A 165 14.70 -6.62 14.53
CA ARG A 165 14.64 -5.95 15.84
C ARG A 165 13.83 -4.67 15.79
N GLU A 166 14.07 -3.84 14.78
CA GLU A 166 13.35 -2.59 14.58
C GLU A 166 11.89 -2.85 14.16
N GLY A 167 11.63 -3.94 13.43
CA GLY A 167 10.28 -4.40 13.11
C GLY A 167 9.46 -4.70 14.37
N LEU A 168 10.04 -5.38 15.36
CA LEU A 168 9.37 -5.64 16.64
C LEU A 168 9.07 -4.35 17.40
N ILE A 169 10.02 -3.40 17.45
CA ILE A 169 9.82 -2.09 18.07
C ILE A 169 8.71 -1.31 17.33
N ALA A 170 8.69 -1.36 16.00
CA ALA A 170 7.68 -0.68 15.20
C ALA A 170 6.27 -1.23 15.46
N ILE A 171 6.11 -2.54 15.66
CA ILE A 171 4.83 -3.17 16.03
C ILE A 171 4.32 -2.60 17.35
N GLU A 172 5.16 -2.55 18.38
CA GLU A 172 4.80 -1.98 19.68
C GLU A 172 4.43 -0.49 19.58
N GLU A 173 5.22 0.30 18.83
CA GLU A 173 4.92 1.72 18.60
C GLU A 173 3.60 1.91 17.86
N MET A 174 3.32 1.12 16.81
CA MET A 174 2.06 1.20 16.06
C MET A 174 0.85 0.95 16.98
N GLN A 175 0.90 -0.07 17.82
CA GLN A 175 -0.17 -0.35 18.80
C GLN A 175 -0.37 0.81 19.78
N ARG A 176 0.71 1.30 20.36
CA ARG A 176 0.69 2.41 21.33
C ARG A 176 0.18 3.72 20.73
N LEU A 177 0.51 3.98 19.46
CA LEU A 177 0.12 5.20 18.74
C LEU A 177 -1.25 5.09 18.05
N GLY A 178 -1.88 3.90 18.08
CA GLY A 178 -3.24 3.70 17.57
C GLY A 178 -3.34 3.49 16.07
N ALA A 179 -2.32 2.89 15.43
CA ALA A 179 -2.43 2.43 14.05
C ALA A 179 -3.63 1.49 13.86
N ARG A 180 -4.29 1.57 12.71
CA ARG A 180 -5.43 0.71 12.37
C ARG A 180 -5.04 -0.47 11.50
N ALA A 181 -3.85 -0.42 10.90
CA ALA A 181 -3.25 -1.48 10.10
C ALA A 181 -1.72 -1.34 10.10
N ALA A 182 -1.03 -2.39 9.70
CA ALA A 182 0.35 -2.29 9.23
C ALA A 182 0.37 -2.34 7.70
N VAL A 183 1.31 -1.63 7.09
CA VAL A 183 1.55 -1.68 5.65
C VAL A 183 2.94 -2.24 5.36
N VAL A 184 2.97 -3.15 4.40
CA VAL A 184 4.16 -3.69 3.76
C VAL A 184 3.99 -3.62 2.24
N PHE A 185 5.06 -3.89 1.51
CA PHE A 185 5.04 -3.94 0.05
C PHE A 185 5.13 -5.39 -0.44
N GLY A 186 5.17 -5.60 -1.75
CA GLY A 186 5.14 -6.92 -2.36
C GLY A 186 6.30 -7.83 -1.95
N THR A 187 7.46 -7.24 -1.63
CA THR A 187 8.65 -7.91 -1.09
C THR A 187 9.34 -7.03 -0.06
N ALA A 188 10.31 -7.59 0.67
CA ALA A 188 11.23 -6.83 1.51
C ALA A 188 12.63 -6.90 0.89
N GLY A 189 12.91 -6.03 -0.08
CA GLY A 189 14.06 -6.11 -0.95
C GLY A 189 13.99 -7.40 -1.81
N ASP A 190 15.03 -8.23 -1.73
CA ASP A 190 15.16 -9.50 -2.47
C ASP A 190 14.44 -10.70 -1.81
N ARG A 191 13.72 -10.48 -0.70
CA ARG A 191 13.07 -11.53 0.08
C ARG A 191 11.55 -11.46 -0.03
N LEU A 192 10.93 -12.63 -0.19
CA LEU A 192 9.47 -12.75 -0.11
C LEU A 192 8.98 -12.53 1.33
N LEU A 193 7.74 -12.11 1.50
CA LEU A 193 7.14 -11.89 2.82
C LEU A 193 7.12 -13.15 3.70
N SER A 194 7.18 -14.33 3.10
CA SER A 194 7.25 -15.63 3.78
C SER A 194 8.67 -16.07 4.17
N ASP A 195 9.70 -15.25 3.92
CA ASP A 195 11.08 -15.59 4.26
C ASP A 195 11.22 -15.91 5.75
N SER A 196 12.04 -16.92 6.06
CA SER A 196 12.23 -17.43 7.42
C SER A 196 12.82 -16.38 8.38
N SER A 197 13.56 -15.41 7.87
CA SER A 197 14.12 -14.30 8.66
C SER A 197 13.06 -13.40 9.27
N PHE A 198 11.84 -13.39 8.73
CA PHE A 198 10.73 -12.56 9.22
C PHE A 198 9.80 -13.28 10.22
N VAL A 199 10.05 -14.55 10.53
CA VAL A 199 9.18 -15.35 11.41
C VAL A 199 8.96 -14.71 12.77
N SER A 200 10.00 -14.11 13.37
CA SER A 200 9.88 -13.39 14.66
C SER A 200 8.91 -12.21 14.58
N ILE A 201 9.00 -11.44 13.48
CA ILE A 201 8.10 -10.30 13.22
C ILE A 201 6.66 -10.81 13.05
N TRP A 202 6.43 -11.82 12.21
CA TRP A 202 5.08 -12.33 11.97
C TRP A 202 4.46 -12.97 13.20
N ASN A 203 5.24 -13.65 14.03
CA ASN A 203 4.76 -14.20 15.31
C ASN A 203 4.29 -13.11 16.27
N GLU A 204 5.00 -11.98 16.33
CA GLU A 204 4.59 -10.85 17.16
C GLU A 204 3.42 -10.09 16.54
N PHE A 205 3.49 -9.83 15.23
CA PHE A 205 2.43 -9.13 14.52
C PHE A 205 1.07 -9.84 14.65
N ALA A 206 1.04 -11.17 14.53
CA ALA A 206 -0.19 -11.95 14.65
C ALA A 206 -0.89 -11.78 16.01
N LYS A 207 -0.14 -11.46 17.08
CA LYS A 207 -0.73 -11.21 18.43
C LYS A 207 -1.49 -9.88 18.49
N THR A 208 -1.13 -8.92 17.65
CA THR A 208 -1.73 -7.58 17.65
C THR A 208 -3.16 -7.56 17.12
N LYS A 209 -3.53 -8.53 16.29
CA LYS A 209 -4.78 -8.57 15.50
C LYS A 209 -4.96 -7.37 14.55
N LEU A 210 -3.92 -6.59 14.32
CA LEU A 210 -3.94 -5.55 13.28
C LEU A 210 -4.03 -6.24 11.91
N PRO A 211 -4.83 -5.71 10.98
CA PRO A 211 -4.82 -6.17 9.61
C PRO A 211 -3.52 -5.75 8.91
N LEU A 212 -3.10 -6.56 7.95
CA LEU A 212 -1.94 -6.30 7.10
C LEU A 212 -2.41 -5.76 5.75
N CYS A 213 -1.82 -4.66 5.32
CA CYS A 213 -2.00 -4.12 3.99
C CYS A 213 -0.75 -4.39 3.16
N VAL A 214 -0.91 -5.04 2.01
CA VAL A 214 0.10 -5.10 0.97
C VAL A 214 -0.22 -3.99 -0.02
N HIS A 215 0.67 -3.01 -0.13
CA HIS A 215 0.45 -1.82 -0.94
C HIS A 215 1.35 -1.82 -2.17
N MET A 216 0.90 -1.16 -3.24
CA MET A 216 1.71 -0.93 -4.43
C MET A 216 3.01 -0.21 -4.07
N GLY A 217 4.11 -0.55 -4.75
CA GLY A 217 5.40 0.11 -4.56
C GLY A 217 6.57 -0.68 -5.11
N MET A 218 7.66 0.02 -5.41
CA MET A 218 8.89 -0.55 -5.96
C MET A 218 9.68 -1.32 -4.89
N SER A 219 9.15 -2.45 -4.45
CA SER A 219 9.73 -3.21 -3.35
C SER A 219 10.80 -4.22 -3.77
N TYR A 220 10.85 -4.59 -5.06
CA TYR A 220 11.84 -5.53 -5.59
C TYR A 220 12.73 -4.84 -6.63
N PRO A 221 13.95 -4.40 -6.26
CA PRO A 221 14.83 -3.62 -7.13
C PRO A 221 15.10 -4.22 -8.50
N PRO A 222 15.33 -5.55 -8.66
CA PRO A 222 15.56 -6.12 -9.98
C PRO A 222 14.40 -5.94 -10.97
N LEU A 223 13.13 -5.98 -10.50
CA LEU A 223 11.97 -5.68 -11.35
C LEU A 223 11.91 -4.20 -11.71
N ALA A 224 12.15 -3.31 -10.75
CA ALA A 224 12.15 -1.88 -10.98
C ALA A 224 13.20 -1.45 -12.02
N GLN A 225 14.35 -2.12 -12.04
CA GLN A 225 15.43 -1.85 -12.99
C GLN A 225 15.15 -2.31 -14.43
N LEU A 226 14.16 -3.17 -14.66
CA LEU A 226 13.77 -3.60 -16.01
C LEU A 226 12.98 -2.51 -16.76
N GLY A 227 12.39 -1.56 -16.05
CA GLY A 227 11.58 -0.49 -16.64
C GLY A 227 12.42 0.50 -17.42
N ARG A 228 11.87 0.96 -18.56
CA ARG A 228 12.46 2.00 -19.45
C ARG A 228 11.71 3.31 -19.37
N SER A 229 10.55 3.31 -18.72
CA SER A 229 9.66 4.46 -18.60
C SER A 229 8.85 4.34 -17.31
N ILE A 230 8.14 5.41 -16.97
CA ILE A 230 7.18 5.38 -15.85
C ILE A 230 6.07 4.34 -16.08
N TYR A 231 5.62 4.16 -17.32
CA TYR A 231 4.62 3.15 -17.68
C TYR A 231 5.10 1.73 -17.34
N ASP A 232 6.34 1.39 -17.74
CA ASP A 232 6.94 0.10 -17.37
C ASP A 232 7.07 -0.03 -15.85
N GLY A 233 7.43 1.06 -15.18
CA GLY A 233 7.57 1.13 -13.74
C GLY A 233 6.29 0.77 -13.00
N HIS A 234 5.16 1.33 -13.40
CA HIS A 234 3.85 1.02 -12.82
C HIS A 234 3.51 -0.47 -12.98
N ILE A 235 3.75 -1.05 -14.14
CA ILE A 235 3.38 -2.45 -14.40
C ILE A 235 4.41 -3.42 -13.80
N ILE A 236 5.70 -3.24 -14.13
CA ILE A 236 6.75 -4.20 -13.77
C ILE A 236 7.24 -3.95 -12.33
N GLY A 237 7.56 -2.70 -12.01
CA GLY A 237 8.20 -2.34 -10.75
C GLY A 237 7.24 -2.28 -9.56
N MET A 238 6.03 -1.79 -9.78
CA MET A 238 5.07 -1.54 -8.71
C MET A 238 3.98 -2.61 -8.61
N SER A 239 3.37 -3.03 -9.75
CA SER A 239 2.22 -3.95 -9.71
C SER A 239 2.60 -5.42 -9.61
N LEU A 240 3.63 -5.91 -10.32
CA LEU A 240 4.03 -7.32 -10.25
C LEU A 240 4.42 -7.79 -8.84
N PRO A 241 5.04 -6.99 -7.96
CA PRO A 241 5.32 -7.39 -6.59
C PRO A 241 4.09 -7.84 -5.79
N ALA A 242 2.86 -7.39 -6.12
CA ALA A 242 1.64 -7.90 -5.51
C ALA A 242 1.47 -9.41 -5.68
N GLN A 243 1.81 -9.93 -6.86
CA GLN A 243 1.71 -11.35 -7.17
C GLN A 243 2.74 -12.15 -6.36
N LEU A 244 3.93 -11.58 -6.11
CA LEU A 244 4.94 -12.16 -5.24
C LEU A 244 4.44 -12.22 -3.79
N ALA A 245 3.81 -11.15 -3.31
CA ALA A 245 3.20 -11.12 -1.99
C ALA A 245 2.07 -12.14 -1.86
N PHE A 246 1.19 -12.23 -2.86
CA PHE A 246 0.10 -13.21 -2.86
C PHE A 246 0.63 -14.65 -2.82
N MET A 247 1.67 -14.94 -3.61
CA MET A 247 2.37 -16.23 -3.55
C MET A 247 2.94 -16.49 -2.15
N ALA A 248 3.58 -15.50 -1.53
CA ALA A 248 4.13 -15.65 -0.18
C ALA A 248 3.03 -15.90 0.87
N ILE A 249 1.94 -15.11 0.82
CA ILE A 249 0.88 -15.14 1.83
C ILE A 249 0.02 -16.40 1.70
N VAL A 250 -0.40 -16.75 0.48
CA VAL A 250 -1.28 -17.89 0.21
C VAL A 250 -0.47 -19.12 -0.16
N GLY A 251 0.43 -19.01 -1.15
CA GLY A 251 1.21 -20.13 -1.69
C GLY A 251 2.15 -20.76 -0.66
N HIS A 252 2.81 -19.93 0.17
CA HIS A 252 3.71 -20.40 1.23
C HIS A 252 3.01 -20.50 2.60
N ARG A 253 1.67 -20.55 2.63
CA ARG A 253 0.88 -20.90 3.82
C ARG A 253 1.00 -19.94 5.01
N MET A 254 1.27 -18.65 4.78
CA MET A 254 1.24 -17.70 5.90
C MET A 254 -0.14 -17.64 6.55
N LEU A 255 -1.24 -17.73 5.78
CA LEU A 255 -2.60 -17.80 6.32
C LEU A 255 -2.88 -19.07 7.12
N ASP A 256 -2.24 -20.19 6.79
CA ASP A 256 -2.34 -21.42 7.58
C ASP A 256 -1.58 -21.35 8.90
N ARG A 257 -0.45 -20.64 8.88
CA ARG A 257 0.41 -20.47 10.06
C ARG A 257 -0.11 -19.41 11.02
N TYR A 258 -0.61 -18.30 10.46
CA TYR A 258 -1.11 -17.14 11.22
C TYR A 258 -2.63 -17.02 11.04
N GLN A 259 -3.39 -17.73 11.90
CA GLN A 259 -4.85 -17.90 11.73
C GLN A 259 -5.63 -16.58 11.86
N GLU A 260 -5.14 -15.62 12.65
CA GLU A 260 -5.77 -14.32 12.88
C GLU A 260 -5.39 -13.27 11.81
N LEU A 261 -4.46 -13.60 10.91
CA LEU A 261 -3.96 -12.66 9.91
C LEU A 261 -5.06 -12.37 8.87
N LYS A 262 -5.42 -11.09 8.76
CA LYS A 262 -6.23 -10.53 7.66
C LYS A 262 -5.35 -9.68 6.77
N VAL A 263 -5.52 -9.80 5.47
CA VAL A 263 -4.68 -9.12 4.47
C VAL A 263 -5.54 -8.41 3.45
N ALA A 264 -5.21 -7.17 3.14
CA ALA A 264 -5.74 -6.45 1.98
C ALA A 264 -4.63 -6.15 0.96
N PHE A 265 -4.96 -6.23 -0.32
CA PHE A 265 -4.11 -5.79 -1.42
C PHE A 265 -4.67 -4.48 -1.96
N LEU A 266 -3.85 -3.42 -1.99
CA LEU A 266 -4.25 -2.04 -2.26
C LEU A 266 -3.49 -1.48 -3.46
N GLU A 267 -4.19 -0.72 -4.30
CA GLU A 267 -3.64 0.02 -5.44
C GLU A 267 -3.01 -0.86 -6.55
N PHE A 268 -3.51 -2.08 -6.72
CA PHE A 268 -3.02 -2.99 -7.78
C PHE A 268 -4.05 -3.23 -8.90
N GLY A 269 -5.21 -2.59 -8.83
CA GLY A 269 -6.39 -3.01 -9.57
C GLY A 269 -6.92 -4.36 -9.08
N ALA A 270 -8.03 -4.81 -9.65
CA ALA A 270 -8.69 -6.03 -9.20
C ALA A 270 -8.45 -7.25 -10.11
N GLU A 271 -8.01 -7.04 -11.35
CA GLU A 271 -8.03 -8.08 -12.38
C GLU A 271 -6.95 -9.15 -12.24
N TRP A 272 -5.79 -8.82 -11.66
CA TRP A 272 -4.65 -9.75 -11.53
C TRP A 272 -4.96 -10.98 -10.66
N ILE A 273 -5.91 -10.87 -9.72
CA ILE A 273 -6.25 -11.97 -8.80
C ILE A 273 -6.86 -13.17 -9.53
N PHE A 274 -7.62 -12.95 -10.61
CA PHE A 274 -8.21 -14.01 -11.41
C PHE A 274 -7.14 -14.91 -12.02
N TYR A 275 -6.09 -14.30 -12.56
CA TYR A 275 -4.94 -15.02 -13.10
C TYR A 275 -4.24 -15.85 -12.02
N MET A 276 -3.93 -15.23 -10.88
CA MET A 276 -3.21 -15.89 -9.78
C MET A 276 -4.00 -17.08 -9.23
N VAL A 277 -5.28 -16.91 -8.92
CA VAL A 277 -6.14 -17.99 -8.43
C VAL A 277 -6.19 -19.13 -9.44
N SER A 278 -6.43 -18.82 -10.72
CA SER A 278 -6.50 -19.84 -11.77
C SER A 278 -5.18 -20.62 -11.93
N ARG A 279 -4.05 -19.93 -11.95
CA ARG A 279 -2.75 -20.60 -12.18
C ARG A 279 -2.30 -21.40 -10.98
N MET A 280 -2.45 -20.86 -9.78
CA MET A 280 -2.06 -21.55 -8.56
C MET A 280 -2.94 -22.80 -8.32
N ASP A 281 -4.27 -22.71 -8.51
CA ASP A 281 -5.18 -23.87 -8.40
C ASP A 281 -4.87 -24.93 -9.47
N HIS A 282 -4.43 -24.53 -10.67
CA HIS A 282 -4.05 -25.47 -11.72
C HIS A 282 -2.82 -26.31 -11.35
N TYR A 283 -1.78 -25.68 -10.78
CA TYR A 283 -0.53 -26.37 -10.44
C TYR A 283 -0.58 -27.09 -9.08
N LEU A 284 -1.37 -26.60 -8.13
CA LEU A 284 -1.40 -27.13 -6.78
C LEU A 284 -1.61 -28.66 -6.68
N PRO A 285 -2.52 -29.30 -7.44
CA PRO A 285 -2.66 -30.76 -7.42
C PRO A 285 -1.44 -31.48 -7.96
N LEU A 286 -0.78 -30.94 -9.00
CA LEU A 286 0.40 -31.53 -9.60
C LEU A 286 1.55 -31.53 -8.60
N ASP A 287 1.77 -30.42 -7.92
CA ASP A 287 2.84 -30.24 -6.95
C ASP A 287 2.61 -31.02 -5.64
N ARG A 288 1.34 -31.37 -5.34
CA ARG A 288 0.98 -32.29 -4.25
C ARG A 288 1.21 -33.79 -4.56
N GLY A 289 1.78 -34.13 -5.70
CA GLY A 289 2.11 -35.48 -6.09
C GLY A 289 1.19 -36.11 -7.13
N ALA A 290 0.23 -35.38 -7.68
CA ALA A 290 -0.57 -35.80 -8.83
C ALA A 290 0.17 -35.61 -10.18
N HIS A 291 1.50 -35.42 -10.15
CA HIS A 291 2.27 -35.18 -11.35
C HIS A 291 2.29 -36.40 -12.24
N PRO A 292 1.94 -36.31 -13.55
CA PRO A 292 1.81 -37.44 -14.45
C PRO A 292 3.09 -38.27 -14.64
N PHE A 293 4.26 -37.72 -14.30
CA PHE A 293 5.54 -38.41 -14.36
C PHE A 293 5.99 -39.00 -13.00
N GLY A 294 5.12 -39.02 -12.00
CA GLY A 294 5.43 -39.60 -10.68
C GLY A 294 6.51 -38.82 -9.90
N LEU A 295 6.76 -37.56 -10.26
CA LEU A 295 7.71 -36.70 -9.54
C LEU A 295 7.10 -36.30 -8.19
N SER A 296 7.77 -36.69 -7.12
CA SER A 296 7.45 -36.26 -5.77
C SER A 296 8.13 -34.90 -5.52
N MET A 297 7.36 -33.86 -5.20
CA MET A 297 7.91 -32.56 -4.83
C MET A 297 8.46 -32.63 -3.40
N PRO A 298 9.73 -32.25 -3.17
CA PRO A 298 10.38 -32.35 -1.85
C PRO A 298 9.65 -31.58 -0.75
N ASN A 299 8.92 -30.54 -1.10
CA ASN A 299 8.29 -29.59 -0.16
C ASN A 299 6.75 -29.61 -0.22
N ALA A 300 6.14 -30.74 -0.57
CA ALA A 300 4.67 -30.87 -0.61
C ALA A 300 3.97 -30.44 0.71
N ALA A 301 4.67 -30.58 1.83
CA ALA A 301 4.19 -30.14 3.14
C ALA A 301 4.09 -28.61 3.29
N ASP A 302 4.81 -27.84 2.46
CA ASP A 302 4.81 -26.40 2.47
C ASP A 302 3.76 -25.78 1.53
N LEU A 303 3.09 -26.60 0.72
CA LEU A 303 2.03 -26.15 -0.18
C LEU A 303 0.72 -25.85 0.56
N PRO A 304 -0.13 -24.95 0.03
CA PRO A 304 -1.43 -24.61 0.61
C PRO A 304 -2.27 -25.84 0.93
N ARG A 305 -3.01 -25.83 2.04
CA ARG A 305 -3.84 -26.97 2.48
C ARG A 305 -5.16 -27.07 1.75
N ALA A 306 -5.73 -25.93 1.36
CA ALA A 306 -6.98 -25.82 0.60
C ALA A 306 -6.73 -25.38 -0.85
N SER A 307 -7.77 -25.22 -1.65
CA SER A 307 -7.67 -24.55 -2.94
C SER A 307 -7.40 -23.07 -2.75
N ILE A 308 -6.77 -22.42 -3.72
CA ILE A 308 -6.52 -20.98 -3.67
C ILE A 308 -7.85 -20.22 -3.66
N ARG A 309 -8.83 -20.73 -4.38
CA ARG A 309 -10.21 -20.20 -4.38
C ARG A 309 -10.83 -20.22 -2.98
N ASP A 310 -10.58 -21.25 -2.17
CA ASP A 310 -11.09 -21.30 -0.79
C ASP A 310 -10.40 -20.25 0.11
N TYR A 311 -9.10 -19.99 -0.10
CA TYR A 311 -8.41 -18.93 0.63
C TYR A 311 -8.96 -17.54 0.29
N VAL A 312 -9.18 -17.22 -1.00
CA VAL A 312 -9.69 -15.88 -1.38
C VAL A 312 -11.14 -15.68 -0.98
N LYS A 313 -11.93 -16.76 -0.84
CA LYS A 313 -13.29 -16.72 -0.27
C LYS A 313 -13.32 -16.67 1.26
N SER A 314 -12.18 -16.89 1.90
CA SER A 314 -12.11 -16.76 3.36
C SER A 314 -12.28 -15.31 3.77
N SER A 315 -12.81 -15.06 4.98
CA SER A 315 -12.96 -13.72 5.54
C SER A 315 -11.65 -13.00 5.88
N ARG A 316 -10.53 -13.45 5.30
CA ARG A 316 -9.17 -12.97 5.64
C ARG A 316 -8.44 -12.31 4.49
N ILE A 317 -8.91 -12.43 3.25
CA ILE A 317 -8.34 -11.75 2.08
C ILE A 317 -9.31 -10.69 1.60
N PHE A 318 -8.80 -9.47 1.44
CA PHE A 318 -9.52 -8.31 0.94
C PHE A 318 -8.77 -7.71 -0.25
N MET A 319 -9.49 -7.05 -1.13
CA MET A 319 -8.91 -6.34 -2.27
C MET A 319 -9.49 -4.94 -2.36
N ALA A 320 -8.66 -3.93 -2.53
CA ALA A 320 -9.15 -2.63 -2.92
C ALA A 320 -9.53 -2.64 -4.40
N ALA A 321 -10.58 -1.92 -4.71
CA ALA A 321 -11.04 -1.69 -6.07
C ALA A 321 -11.18 -0.19 -6.31
N GLU A 322 -10.77 0.20 -7.50
CA GLU A 322 -10.90 1.56 -7.99
C GLU A 322 -12.24 1.73 -8.73
N ALA A 323 -12.64 2.98 -8.91
CA ALA A 323 -13.95 3.27 -9.50
C ALA A 323 -14.10 2.78 -10.96
N ASP A 324 -12.99 2.69 -11.70
CA ASP A 324 -12.94 2.27 -13.10
C ASP A 324 -12.56 0.79 -13.32
N ASP A 325 -12.38 0.02 -12.25
CA ASP A 325 -12.18 -1.43 -12.36
C ASP A 325 -13.33 -2.07 -13.15
N ARG A 326 -12.97 -2.71 -14.27
CA ARG A 326 -13.96 -3.25 -15.22
C ARG A 326 -14.56 -4.58 -14.77
N MET A 327 -13.84 -5.31 -13.94
CA MET A 327 -14.24 -6.64 -13.48
C MET A 327 -14.78 -6.64 -12.03
N LEU A 328 -15.27 -5.50 -11.56
CA LEU A 328 -15.72 -5.36 -10.16
C LEU A 328 -16.85 -6.34 -9.80
N GLY A 329 -17.83 -6.53 -10.69
CA GLY A 329 -18.90 -7.53 -10.48
C GLY A 329 -18.36 -8.96 -10.37
N GLN A 330 -17.43 -9.32 -11.25
CA GLN A 330 -16.77 -10.62 -11.23
C GLN A 330 -15.87 -10.80 -10.00
N LEU A 331 -15.27 -9.70 -9.52
CA LEU A 331 -14.48 -9.72 -8.29
C LEU A 331 -15.36 -10.07 -7.09
N PHE A 332 -16.57 -9.50 -6.98
CA PHE A 332 -17.53 -9.89 -5.95
C PHE A 332 -17.88 -11.37 -5.99
N ASP A 333 -18.00 -11.94 -7.19
CA ASP A 333 -18.27 -13.38 -7.36
C ASP A 333 -17.08 -14.26 -6.96
N LEU A 334 -15.86 -13.78 -7.19
CA LEU A 334 -14.64 -14.52 -6.90
C LEU A 334 -14.32 -14.54 -5.39
N ILE A 335 -14.29 -13.37 -4.74
CA ILE A 335 -13.83 -13.25 -3.36
C ILE A 335 -14.95 -13.00 -2.35
N GLY A 336 -16.15 -12.70 -2.83
CA GLY A 336 -17.31 -12.32 -2.00
C GLY A 336 -17.44 -10.81 -1.85
N GLU A 337 -18.68 -10.33 -1.92
CA GLU A 337 -19.01 -8.90 -1.88
C GLU A 337 -18.69 -8.20 -0.52
N ASP A 338 -18.37 -8.98 0.50
CA ASP A 338 -17.97 -8.50 1.84
C ASP A 338 -16.45 -8.23 1.98
N HIS A 339 -15.68 -8.46 0.91
CA HIS A 339 -14.21 -8.44 0.95
C HIS A 339 -13.57 -7.44 -0.03
N VAL A 340 -14.36 -6.65 -0.73
CA VAL A 340 -13.88 -5.61 -1.64
C VAL A 340 -13.97 -4.25 -0.95
N LEU A 341 -12.87 -3.50 -0.95
CA LEU A 341 -12.71 -2.19 -0.31
C LEU A 341 -12.73 -1.10 -1.38
N PHE A 342 -13.27 0.06 -1.07
CA PHE A 342 -13.25 1.25 -1.92
C PHE A 342 -11.93 1.99 -1.74
N SER A 343 -11.28 2.35 -2.85
CA SER A 343 -10.07 3.17 -2.92
C SER A 343 -10.32 4.43 -3.74
N SER A 344 -9.87 5.58 -3.26
CA SER A 344 -9.84 6.82 -4.03
C SER A 344 -8.44 7.16 -4.53
N ASP A 345 -7.43 6.61 -3.89
CA ASP A 345 -6.03 6.93 -4.09
C ASP A 345 -5.73 8.45 -3.95
N PHE A 346 -6.53 9.17 -3.16
CA PHE A 346 -6.34 10.60 -2.94
C PHE A 346 -5.09 10.85 -2.08
N PRO A 347 -4.18 11.78 -2.42
CA PRO A 347 -4.24 12.79 -3.47
C PRO A 347 -3.31 12.49 -4.68
N HIS A 348 -3.05 11.23 -4.98
CA HIS A 348 -2.19 10.85 -6.11
C HIS A 348 -2.70 11.37 -7.46
N GLY A 349 -1.83 11.38 -8.48
CA GLY A 349 -2.14 11.91 -9.81
C GLY A 349 -3.23 11.13 -10.53
N GLU A 350 -3.20 9.83 -10.38
CA GLU A 350 -4.17 8.84 -10.84
C GLU A 350 -5.44 8.80 -9.99
N GLY A 351 -5.37 9.19 -8.72
CA GLY A 351 -6.50 9.23 -7.81
C GLY A 351 -7.60 10.20 -8.26
N ARG A 352 -8.84 9.92 -7.90
CA ARG A 352 -10.03 10.63 -8.38
C ARG A 352 -10.81 11.26 -7.25
N ASP A 353 -10.96 12.58 -7.30
CA ASP A 353 -11.76 13.33 -6.31
C ASP A 353 -13.25 12.92 -6.32
N ASN A 354 -13.74 12.39 -7.44
CA ASN A 354 -15.13 11.93 -7.62
C ASN A 354 -15.29 10.40 -7.59
N ALA A 355 -14.26 9.64 -7.19
CA ALA A 355 -14.27 8.17 -7.21
C ALA A 355 -15.52 7.56 -6.55
N ALA A 356 -15.93 8.06 -5.38
CA ALA A 356 -17.13 7.55 -4.72
C ALA A 356 -18.41 7.85 -5.51
N LEU A 357 -18.49 8.99 -6.19
CA LEU A 357 -19.62 9.31 -7.08
C LEU A 357 -19.65 8.37 -8.29
N GLU A 358 -18.50 8.09 -8.91
CA GLU A 358 -18.38 7.14 -10.01
C GLU A 358 -18.87 5.74 -9.60
N ILE A 359 -18.52 5.27 -8.38
CA ILE A 359 -19.08 4.01 -7.83
C ILE A 359 -20.61 4.08 -7.73
N LEU A 360 -21.16 5.21 -7.27
CA LEU A 360 -22.62 5.35 -7.15
C LEU A 360 -23.33 5.37 -8.51
N GLU A 361 -22.67 5.81 -9.57
CA GLU A 361 -23.20 5.87 -10.93
C GLU A 361 -23.10 4.53 -11.68
N ARG A 362 -22.32 3.55 -11.20
CA ARG A 362 -22.19 2.23 -11.83
C ARG A 362 -23.52 1.51 -11.89
N GLN A 363 -23.76 0.81 -13.00
CA GLN A 363 -25.00 0.03 -13.24
C GLN A 363 -24.79 -1.49 -13.13
N ASP A 364 -23.54 -1.92 -13.04
CA ASP A 364 -23.15 -3.34 -12.99
C ASP A 364 -23.11 -3.91 -11.56
N ILE A 365 -23.32 -3.07 -10.54
CA ILE A 365 -23.35 -3.46 -9.14
C ILE A 365 -24.61 -2.92 -8.43
N SER A 366 -25.15 -3.70 -7.50
CA SER A 366 -26.37 -3.39 -6.78
C SER A 366 -26.17 -2.30 -5.71
N ALA A 367 -27.24 -1.67 -5.25
CA ALA A 367 -27.20 -0.69 -4.15
C ALA A 367 -26.60 -1.29 -2.85
N THR A 368 -26.83 -2.58 -2.59
CA THR A 368 -26.23 -3.26 -1.44
C THR A 368 -24.71 -3.40 -1.60
N GLN A 369 -24.24 -3.77 -2.79
CA GLN A 369 -22.82 -3.88 -3.09
C GLN A 369 -22.12 -2.51 -3.01
N LYS A 370 -22.75 -1.44 -3.53
CA LYS A 370 -22.25 -0.07 -3.39
C LYS A 370 -22.07 0.33 -1.92
N ARG A 371 -23.06 0.07 -1.07
CA ARG A 371 -22.96 0.37 0.37
C ARG A 371 -21.83 -0.42 1.04
N LYS A 372 -21.72 -1.72 0.75
CA LYS A 372 -20.67 -2.59 1.28
C LYS A 372 -19.29 -2.08 0.84
N LEU A 373 -19.12 -1.83 -0.46
CA LEU A 373 -17.88 -1.33 -1.04
C LEU A 373 -17.44 0.00 -0.43
N LEU A 374 -18.35 0.98 -0.40
CA LEU A 374 -18.04 2.34 0.04
C LEU A 374 -17.79 2.45 1.54
N TYR A 375 -18.33 1.52 2.37
CA TYR A 375 -18.23 1.71 3.81
C TYR A 375 -18.14 0.41 4.63
N ASP A 376 -19.10 -0.52 4.49
CA ASP A 376 -19.28 -1.63 5.43
C ASP A 376 -18.04 -2.54 5.46
N ASN A 377 -17.43 -2.80 4.29
CA ASN A 377 -16.26 -3.66 4.17
C ASN A 377 -15.00 -3.03 4.77
N THR A 378 -14.83 -1.72 4.59
CA THR A 378 -13.71 -0.98 5.20
C THR A 378 -13.81 -1.02 6.73
N VAL A 379 -15.04 -0.88 7.27
CA VAL A 379 -15.29 -1.07 8.71
C VAL A 379 -15.00 -2.51 9.15
N ARG A 380 -15.37 -3.50 8.34
CA ARG A 380 -15.09 -4.93 8.63
C ARG A 380 -13.59 -5.22 8.68
N PHE A 381 -12.81 -4.57 7.84
CA PHE A 381 -11.37 -4.80 7.75
C PHE A 381 -10.59 -4.01 8.80
N PHE A 382 -10.78 -2.69 8.89
CA PHE A 382 -10.01 -1.79 9.77
C PHE A 382 -10.68 -1.50 11.13
N GLY A 383 -11.91 -1.92 11.33
CA GLY A 383 -12.74 -1.48 12.45
C GLY A 383 -13.48 -0.17 12.16
N ALA A 384 -14.45 0.16 13.03
CA ALA A 384 -15.22 1.39 12.90
C ALA A 384 -14.31 2.64 13.04
N PRO A 385 -14.62 3.71 12.30
CA PRO A 385 -13.96 5.01 12.45
C PRO A 385 -14.12 5.60 13.84
#